data_b08259875e248deee7466d0f12a4150d
#
_entry.id   b08259875e248deee7466d0f12a4150d
#
_cell.length_a   1.000
_cell.length_b   1.000
_cell.length_c   1.000
_cell.angle_alpha   90.00
_cell.angle_beta   90.00
_cell.angle_gamma   90.00
#
_symmetry.space_group_name_H-M   'P 1'
#
loop_
_entity.id
_entity.type
_entity.pdbx_description
1 polymer ?
#
loop_
_entity_poly.entity_id
_entity_poly.type
_entity_poly.pdbx_seq_one_letter_code
_entity_poly.pdbx_strand_id
1 'polypeptide(L)'
;MERPQPTLPLTEVKTMIRGAGLRSTAARVAVIQQLASCPMPQAHSEVTEALEAFGFDQSTIYRCLTELADSGLVARLDLGDSIRRFELLKSGADGYSEHPHFMCVKCGSISCLEDHSFRVTATKKGAEPPGEILEVLLKGRCKTCQAEA
;
A
#
# COMPACT_ATOMS: atom_id res chain seq x y z
N MET A 1 -16.10 -0.68 14.95
CA MET A 1 -15.69 0.73 15.05
C MET A 1 -14.25 0.83 14.58
N GLU A 2 -14.05 1.34 13.38
CA GLU A 2 -12.71 1.62 12.89
C GLU A 2 -12.13 2.77 13.68
N ARG A 3 -10.96 2.54 14.28
CA ARG A 3 -10.22 3.64 14.91
C ARG A 3 -9.85 4.63 13.81
N PRO A 4 -10.16 5.92 13.96
CA PRO A 4 -9.63 6.89 13.02
C PRO A 4 -8.11 6.79 13.04
N GLN A 5 -7.55 6.43 11.90
CA GLN A 5 -6.10 6.46 11.73
C GLN A 5 -5.62 7.90 11.93
N PRO A 6 -4.55 8.11 12.66
CA PRO A 6 -4.06 9.47 12.86
C PRO A 6 -3.69 10.05 11.50
N THR A 7 -4.35 11.13 11.14
CA THR A 7 -4.03 11.88 9.93
C THR A 7 -2.64 12.45 10.09
N LEU A 8 -1.74 12.20 9.14
CA LEU A 8 -0.41 12.78 9.16
C LEU A 8 -0.51 14.31 9.14
N PRO A 9 0.23 15.02 10.01
CA PRO A 9 0.24 16.47 9.97
C PRO A 9 0.75 17.00 8.63
N LEU A 10 0.18 18.10 8.17
CA LEU A 10 0.55 18.72 6.90
C LEU A 10 2.05 19.03 6.82
N THR A 11 2.63 19.50 7.89
CA THR A 11 4.08 19.81 7.98
C THR A 11 4.94 18.57 7.77
N GLU A 12 4.55 17.45 8.35
CA GLU A 12 5.25 16.17 8.20
C GLU A 12 5.15 15.65 6.76
N VAL A 13 3.97 15.71 6.16
CA VAL A 13 3.76 15.31 4.76
C VAL A 13 4.63 16.13 3.82
N LYS A 14 4.66 17.44 3.98
CA LYS A 14 5.52 18.33 3.18
C LYS A 14 7.00 18.01 3.34
N THR A 15 7.43 17.72 4.55
CA THR A 15 8.82 17.33 4.84
C THR A 15 9.18 16.02 4.15
N MET A 16 8.29 15.03 4.18
CA MET A 16 8.48 13.76 3.49
C MET A 16 8.64 13.95 1.98
N ILE A 17 7.77 14.74 1.36
CA ILE A 17 7.79 14.99 -0.08
C ILE A 17 9.08 15.70 -0.49
N ARG A 18 9.47 16.73 0.24
CA ARG A 18 10.72 17.47 -0.02
C ARG A 18 11.95 16.61 0.20
N GLY A 19 11.94 15.80 1.24
CA GLY A 19 13.03 14.86 1.54
C GLY A 19 13.24 13.82 0.42
N ALA A 20 12.21 13.53 -0.34
CA ALA A 20 12.29 12.64 -1.52
C ALA A 20 12.70 13.38 -2.80
N GLY A 21 13.03 14.67 -2.72
CA GLY A 21 13.44 15.48 -3.87
C GLY A 21 12.28 16.04 -4.70
N LEU A 22 11.06 16.00 -4.19
CA LEU A 22 9.88 16.47 -4.91
C LEU A 22 9.35 17.78 -4.33
N ARG A 23 8.65 18.54 -5.15
CA ARG A 23 7.94 19.73 -4.70
C ARG A 23 6.67 19.32 -3.95
N SER A 24 6.38 19.95 -2.82
CA SER A 24 5.17 19.69 -2.03
C SER A 24 3.95 20.41 -2.63
N THR A 25 3.44 19.89 -3.74
CA THR A 25 2.21 20.40 -4.35
C THR A 25 0.98 19.98 -3.57
N ALA A 26 -0.12 20.71 -3.73
CA ALA A 26 -1.39 20.37 -3.07
C ALA A 26 -1.87 18.96 -3.44
N ALA A 27 -1.73 18.56 -4.69
CA ALA A 27 -2.12 17.23 -5.16
C ALA A 27 -1.28 16.12 -4.49
N ARG A 28 0.04 16.27 -4.43
CA ARG A 28 0.92 15.28 -3.78
C ARG A 28 0.63 15.17 -2.29
N VAL A 29 0.41 16.29 -1.63
CA VAL A 29 0.04 16.31 -0.20
C VAL A 29 -1.28 15.54 0.01
N ALA A 30 -2.30 15.83 -0.80
CA ALA A 30 -3.59 15.17 -0.69
C ALA A 30 -3.50 13.66 -0.92
N VAL A 31 -2.71 13.22 -1.88
CA VAL A 31 -2.48 11.79 -2.17
C VAL A 31 -1.81 11.10 -0.97
N ILE A 32 -0.76 11.68 -0.42
CA ILE A 32 -0.07 11.11 0.76
C ILE A 32 -1.02 11.02 1.96
N GLN A 33 -1.78 12.08 2.24
CA GLN A 33 -2.74 12.07 3.34
C GLN A 33 -3.83 11.03 3.16
N GLN A 34 -4.31 10.85 1.92
CA GLN A 34 -5.30 9.83 1.61
C GLN A 34 -4.75 8.41 1.84
N LEU A 35 -3.55 8.12 1.35
CA LEU A 35 -2.92 6.82 1.57
C LEU A 35 -2.62 6.57 3.04
N ALA A 36 -2.21 7.60 3.78
CA ALA A 36 -1.94 7.49 5.21
C ALA A 36 -3.20 7.23 6.04
N SER A 37 -4.35 7.73 5.60
CA SER A 37 -5.62 7.57 6.31
C SER A 37 -6.26 6.19 6.12
N CYS A 38 -5.78 5.43 5.14
CA CYS A 38 -6.31 4.11 4.83
C CYS A 38 -5.27 3.04 5.16
N PRO A 39 -5.58 2.05 6.02
CA PRO A 39 -4.64 1.00 6.36
C PRO A 39 -4.44 -0.01 5.22
N MET A 40 -5.27 0.07 4.18
CA MET A 40 -5.25 -0.86 3.06
C MET A 40 -4.63 -0.22 1.84
N PRO A 41 -3.92 -1.00 0.98
CA PRO A 41 -3.50 -0.50 -0.32
C PRO A 41 -4.70 -0.06 -1.15
N GLN A 42 -4.57 1.07 -1.84
CA GLN A 42 -5.64 1.66 -2.63
C GLN A 42 -5.31 1.67 -4.12
N ALA A 43 -6.31 1.32 -4.95
CA ALA A 43 -6.22 1.47 -6.40
C ALA A 43 -6.28 2.95 -6.79
N HIS A 44 -5.77 3.28 -7.96
CA HIS A 44 -5.85 4.65 -8.51
C HIS A 44 -7.28 5.19 -8.51
N SER A 45 -8.26 4.37 -8.91
CA SER A 45 -9.67 4.75 -8.91
C SER A 45 -10.20 5.11 -7.53
N GLU A 46 -9.79 4.36 -6.51
CA GLU A 46 -10.20 4.60 -5.12
C GLU A 46 -9.63 5.93 -4.60
N VAL A 47 -8.37 6.21 -4.89
CA VAL A 47 -7.73 7.48 -4.52
C VAL A 47 -8.38 8.65 -5.27
N THR A 48 -8.65 8.49 -6.55
CA THR A 48 -9.31 9.51 -7.37
C THR A 48 -10.70 9.84 -6.82
N GLU A 49 -11.49 8.83 -6.51
CA GLU A 49 -12.84 9.01 -5.93
C GLU A 49 -12.78 9.73 -4.58
N ALA A 50 -11.84 9.33 -3.72
CA ALA A 50 -11.67 9.96 -2.41
C ALA A 50 -11.27 11.44 -2.49
N LEU A 51 -10.53 11.83 -3.53
CA LEU A 51 -10.02 13.19 -3.72
C LEU A 51 -10.84 14.01 -4.70
N GLU A 52 -11.94 13.49 -5.22
CA GLU A 52 -12.80 14.17 -6.21
C GLU A 52 -13.29 15.52 -5.69
N ALA A 53 -13.67 15.59 -4.43
CA ALA A 53 -14.16 16.81 -3.79
C ALA A 53 -13.15 17.96 -3.77
N PHE A 54 -11.86 17.67 -3.90
CA PHE A 54 -10.79 18.65 -3.92
C PHE A 54 -10.50 19.19 -5.34
N GLY A 55 -11.17 18.67 -6.37
CA GLY A 55 -11.07 19.16 -7.73
C GLY A 55 -9.87 18.66 -8.54
N PHE A 56 -9.15 17.67 -8.06
CA PHE A 56 -8.05 17.06 -8.82
C PHE A 56 -8.60 16.07 -9.85
N ASP A 57 -8.08 16.13 -11.07
CA ASP A 57 -8.47 15.19 -12.11
C ASP A 57 -7.72 13.85 -12.00
N GLN A 58 -8.22 12.83 -12.71
CA GLN A 58 -7.64 11.49 -12.74
C GLN A 58 -6.17 11.49 -13.16
N SER A 59 -5.84 12.28 -14.18
CA SER A 59 -4.48 12.36 -14.72
C SER A 59 -3.50 12.90 -13.69
N THR A 60 -3.91 13.94 -12.96
CA THR A 60 -3.11 14.54 -11.90
C THR A 60 -2.85 13.54 -10.78
N ILE A 61 -3.89 12.84 -10.33
CA ILE A 61 -3.77 11.81 -9.28
C ILE A 61 -2.86 10.67 -9.73
N TYR A 62 -3.05 10.16 -10.95
CA TYR A 62 -2.21 9.09 -11.50
C TYR A 62 -0.74 9.48 -11.56
N ARG A 63 -0.47 10.70 -12.04
CA ARG A 63 0.89 11.23 -12.12
C ARG A 63 1.52 11.37 -10.74
N CYS A 64 0.76 11.88 -9.76
CA CYS A 64 1.24 11.97 -8.37
C CYS A 64 1.58 10.61 -7.79
N LEU A 65 0.72 9.61 -7.96
CA LEU A 65 0.97 8.25 -7.49
C LEU A 65 2.22 7.65 -8.13
N THR A 66 2.41 7.85 -9.42
CA THR A 66 3.58 7.37 -10.17
C THR A 66 4.86 8.04 -9.67
N GLU A 67 4.87 9.37 -9.56
CA GLU A 67 6.03 10.12 -9.10
C GLU A 67 6.40 9.81 -7.65
N LEU A 68 5.40 9.67 -6.78
CA LEU A 68 5.62 9.29 -5.38
C LEU A 68 6.15 7.86 -5.25
N ALA A 69 5.69 6.96 -6.11
CA ALA A 69 6.22 5.59 -6.15
C ALA A 69 7.66 5.56 -6.65
N ASP A 70 7.97 6.30 -7.69
CA ASP A 70 9.34 6.40 -8.24
C ASP A 70 10.30 7.03 -7.22
N SER A 71 9.81 7.91 -6.37
CA SER A 71 10.62 8.55 -5.31
C SER A 71 10.86 7.66 -4.08
N GLY A 72 10.19 6.53 -3.98
CA GLY A 72 10.29 5.62 -2.85
C GLY A 72 9.38 5.93 -1.66
N LEU A 73 8.50 6.92 -1.74
CA LEU A 73 7.54 7.23 -0.68
C LEU A 73 6.33 6.31 -0.68
N VAL A 74 5.98 5.77 -1.84
CA VAL A 74 4.80 4.94 -2.06
C VAL A 74 5.24 3.65 -2.74
N ALA A 75 4.68 2.53 -2.30
CA ALA A 75 4.87 1.24 -2.95
C ALA A 75 3.78 0.99 -3.98
N ARG A 76 4.15 0.43 -5.13
CA ARG A 76 3.21 -0.15 -6.08
C ARG A 76 3.05 -1.62 -5.78
N LEU A 77 1.81 -2.07 -5.65
CA LEU A 77 1.49 -3.46 -5.38
C LEU A 77 0.72 -4.07 -6.54
N ASP A 78 1.22 -5.18 -7.06
CA ASP A 78 0.53 -6.01 -8.04
C ASP A 78 0.14 -7.31 -7.36
N LEU A 79 -1.16 -7.47 -7.09
CA LEU A 79 -1.67 -8.62 -6.36
C LEU A 79 -2.20 -9.71 -7.30
N GLY A 80 -1.88 -9.61 -8.59
CA GLY A 80 -2.25 -10.61 -9.58
C GLY A 80 -3.67 -10.52 -10.12
N ASP A 81 -4.38 -9.44 -9.84
CA ASP A 81 -5.76 -9.19 -10.31
C ASP A 81 -5.84 -8.11 -11.40
N SER A 82 -4.69 -7.75 -11.99
CA SER A 82 -4.54 -6.69 -12.99
C SER A 82 -4.84 -5.27 -12.47
N ILE A 83 -5.09 -5.12 -11.18
CA ILE A 83 -5.31 -3.83 -10.54
C ILE A 83 -4.03 -3.43 -9.81
N ARG A 84 -3.46 -2.30 -10.19
CA ARG A 84 -2.31 -1.74 -9.50
C ARG A 84 -2.77 -0.95 -8.28
N ARG A 85 -2.20 -1.27 -7.12
CA ARG A 85 -2.51 -0.62 -5.86
C ARG A 85 -1.30 0.11 -5.32
N PHE A 86 -1.55 1.07 -4.45
CA PHE A 86 -0.53 1.94 -3.89
C PHE A 86 -0.67 1.99 -2.37
N GLU A 87 0.44 2.00 -1.70
CA GLU A 87 0.52 2.05 -0.24
C GLU A 87 1.63 2.99 0.18
N LEU A 88 1.36 3.80 1.21
CA LEU A 88 2.39 4.67 1.78
C LEU A 88 3.42 3.81 2.52
N LEU A 89 4.69 3.98 2.16
CA LEU A 89 5.78 3.31 2.86
C LEU A 89 6.02 4.01 4.19
N LYS A 90 5.96 3.25 5.28
CA LYS A 90 6.34 3.75 6.58
C LYS A 90 7.85 3.79 6.65
N SER A 91 8.42 4.95 6.97
CA SER A 91 9.86 5.07 7.20
C SER A 91 10.22 4.36 8.51
N GLY A 92 10.63 3.12 8.41
CA GLY A 92 11.32 2.40 9.46
C GLY A 92 12.83 2.50 9.27
N ALA A 93 13.62 2.10 10.26
CA ALA A 93 15.08 2.13 10.21
C ALA A 93 15.67 1.33 9.03
N ASP A 94 14.90 0.45 8.40
CA ASP A 94 15.31 -0.41 7.31
C ASP A 94 14.67 -0.03 5.96
N GLY A 95 13.99 1.10 5.86
CA GLY A 95 13.47 1.67 4.61
C GLY A 95 12.33 0.92 3.92
N TYR A 96 12.06 -0.31 4.32
CA TYR A 96 10.99 -1.14 3.79
C TYR A 96 10.32 -1.87 4.95
N SER A 97 9.14 -1.46 5.30
CA SER A 97 8.29 -2.33 6.10
C SER A 97 7.48 -3.20 5.14
N GLU A 98 8.15 -4.22 4.63
CA GLU A 98 7.50 -5.25 3.83
C GLU A 98 6.68 -6.13 4.76
N HIS A 99 5.43 -5.79 4.95
CA HIS A 99 4.51 -6.67 5.63
C HIS A 99 3.75 -7.52 4.60
N PRO A 100 3.43 -8.77 4.92
CA PRO A 100 2.66 -9.61 4.04
C PRO A 100 1.23 -9.08 3.85
N HIS A 101 0.64 -9.41 2.71
CA HIS A 101 -0.75 -9.09 2.40
C HIS A 101 -1.56 -10.37 2.20
N PHE A 102 -2.83 -10.32 2.53
CA PHE A 102 -3.79 -11.40 2.25
C PHE A 102 -4.87 -10.86 1.31
N MET A 103 -5.14 -11.60 0.24
CA MET A 103 -6.20 -11.27 -0.71
C MET A 103 -7.24 -12.39 -0.75
N CYS A 104 -8.51 -12.02 -0.56
CA CYS A 104 -9.61 -12.95 -0.75
C CYS A 104 -9.89 -13.14 -2.24
N VAL A 105 -9.81 -14.38 -2.71
CA VAL A 105 -10.05 -14.68 -4.13
C VAL A 105 -11.52 -14.63 -4.53
N LYS A 106 -12.42 -14.60 -3.55
CA LYS A 106 -13.88 -14.54 -3.81
C LYS A 106 -14.39 -13.10 -3.90
N CYS A 107 -14.08 -12.26 -2.91
CA CYS A 107 -14.59 -10.88 -2.86
C CYS A 107 -13.53 -9.82 -3.21
N GLY A 108 -12.27 -10.20 -3.37
CA GLY A 108 -11.19 -9.27 -3.70
C GLY A 108 -10.70 -8.40 -2.55
N SER A 109 -11.22 -8.59 -1.33
CA SER A 109 -10.78 -7.82 -0.18
C SER A 109 -9.30 -8.09 0.15
N ILE A 110 -8.60 -7.04 0.57
CA ILE A 110 -7.18 -7.10 0.89
C ILE A 110 -6.99 -6.73 2.34
N SER A 111 -6.18 -7.52 3.04
CA SER A 111 -5.81 -7.27 4.44
C SER A 111 -4.29 -7.20 4.56
N CYS A 112 -3.81 -6.20 5.29
CA CYS A 112 -2.40 -6.12 5.65
C CYS A 112 -2.14 -6.99 6.88
N LEU A 113 -1.04 -7.73 6.86
CA LEU A 113 -0.65 -8.61 7.94
C LEU A 113 0.57 -8.03 8.68
N GLU A 114 0.43 -6.77 9.15
CA GLU A 114 1.51 -6.03 9.82
C GLU A 114 2.04 -6.74 11.06
N ASP A 115 1.16 -7.41 11.79
CA ASP A 115 1.50 -8.12 13.02
C ASP A 115 1.92 -9.58 12.79
N HIS A 116 2.12 -9.98 11.53
CA HIS A 116 2.46 -11.35 11.17
C HIS A 116 3.82 -11.40 10.47
N SER A 117 4.58 -12.45 10.78
CA SER A 117 5.83 -12.74 10.08
C SER A 117 5.73 -14.12 9.44
N PHE A 118 6.36 -14.27 8.30
CA PHE A 118 6.41 -15.53 7.56
C PHE A 118 7.86 -15.96 7.37
N ARG A 119 8.08 -17.24 7.58
CA ARG A 119 9.39 -17.86 7.38
C ARG A 119 9.25 -18.99 6.37
N VAL A 120 10.05 -18.97 5.34
CA VAL A 120 10.15 -20.07 4.39
C VAL A 120 11.10 -21.12 4.97
N THR A 121 10.61 -22.34 5.16
CA THR A 121 11.39 -23.45 5.70
C THR A 121 11.46 -24.56 4.66
N ALA A 122 12.67 -25.05 4.40
CA ALA A 122 12.86 -26.16 3.49
C ALA A 122 12.24 -27.45 4.06
N THR A 123 11.50 -28.17 3.26
CA THR A 123 10.89 -29.46 3.63
C THR A 123 11.79 -30.65 3.29
N LYS A 124 12.81 -30.43 2.47
CA LYS A 124 13.82 -31.45 2.13
C LYS A 124 15.20 -30.94 2.52
N LYS A 125 16.05 -31.89 2.98
CA LYS A 125 17.45 -31.58 3.31
C LYS A 125 18.17 -31.05 2.06
N GLY A 126 18.85 -29.90 2.21
CA GLY A 126 19.61 -29.28 1.15
C GLY A 126 18.80 -28.40 0.18
N ALA A 127 17.48 -28.27 0.41
CA ALA A 127 16.68 -27.31 -0.34
C ALA A 127 16.95 -25.89 0.14
N GLU A 128 17.25 -25.00 -0.78
CA GLU A 128 17.47 -23.58 -0.47
C GLU A 128 16.39 -22.74 -1.19
N PRO A 129 16.06 -21.55 -0.66
CA PRO A 129 15.17 -20.64 -1.37
C PRO A 129 15.81 -20.20 -2.69
N PRO A 130 15.02 -19.98 -3.76
CA PRO A 130 15.56 -19.62 -5.08
C PRO A 130 16.20 -18.25 -5.14
N GLY A 131 16.06 -17.44 -4.11
CA GLY A 131 16.60 -16.08 -4.07
C GLY A 131 16.05 -15.27 -2.91
N GLU A 132 16.20 -13.96 -2.99
CA GLU A 132 15.66 -13.00 -2.03
C GLU A 132 14.15 -12.87 -2.19
N ILE A 133 13.42 -12.88 -1.07
CA ILE A 133 11.96 -12.67 -1.08
C ILE A 133 11.68 -11.18 -0.89
N LEU A 134 11.11 -10.57 -1.91
CA LEU A 134 10.78 -9.13 -1.89
C LEU A 134 9.35 -8.86 -1.41
N GLU A 135 8.45 -9.81 -1.58
CA GLU A 135 7.05 -9.64 -1.23
C GLU A 135 6.42 -10.99 -0.87
N VAL A 136 5.48 -10.97 0.07
CA VAL A 136 4.67 -12.15 0.42
C VAL A 136 3.20 -11.81 0.22
N LEU A 137 2.55 -12.52 -0.69
CA LEU A 137 1.12 -12.42 -0.93
C LEU A 137 0.48 -13.76 -0.65
N LEU A 138 -0.48 -13.76 0.26
CA LEU A 138 -1.29 -14.94 0.59
C LEU A 138 -2.66 -14.80 -0.05
N LYS A 139 -3.10 -15.82 -0.75
CA LYS A 139 -4.43 -15.87 -1.36
C LYS A 139 -5.28 -16.93 -0.69
N GLY A 140 -6.53 -16.59 -0.39
CA GLY A 140 -7.45 -17.50 0.27
C GLY A 140 -8.85 -16.94 0.27
N ARG A 141 -9.67 -17.36 1.22
CA ARG A 141 -11.01 -16.82 1.44
C ARG A 141 -11.09 -16.15 2.79
N CYS A 142 -11.60 -14.91 2.83
CA CYS A 142 -11.77 -14.18 4.07
C CYS A 142 -12.85 -14.85 4.93
N LYS A 143 -12.90 -14.47 6.21
CA LYS A 143 -13.84 -15.06 7.18
C LYS A 143 -15.30 -14.95 6.73
N THR A 144 -15.68 -13.83 6.15
CA THR A 144 -17.05 -13.61 5.62
C THR A 144 -17.35 -14.58 4.49
N CYS A 145 -16.43 -14.72 3.53
CA CYS A 145 -16.62 -15.63 2.39
C CYS A 145 -16.53 -17.11 2.76
N GLN A 146 -15.80 -17.46 3.83
CA GLN A 146 -15.80 -18.81 4.37
C GLN A 146 -17.16 -19.18 4.97
N ALA A 147 -17.78 -18.25 5.68
CA ALA A 147 -19.08 -18.46 6.33
C ALA A 147 -20.22 -18.61 5.33
N GLU A 148 -20.07 -18.09 4.12
CA GLU A 148 -21.05 -18.19 3.03
C GLU A 148 -20.92 -19.47 2.18
N ALA A 149 -20.02 -20.35 2.55
CA ALA A 149 -19.79 -21.59 1.81
C ALA A 149 -20.84 -22.66 2.12
#